data_f9b7d575cd207d121845d84b12535f58
#
_entry.id   f9b7d575cd207d121845d84b12535f58
#
_cell.length_a   1.000
_cell.length_b   1.000
_cell.length_c   1.000
_cell.angle_alpha   90.00
_cell.angle_beta   90.00
_cell.angle_gamma   90.00
#
_symmetry.space_group_name_H-M   'P 1'
#
loop_
_entity.id
_entity.type
_entity.pdbx_description
1 polymer ?
#
loop_
_entity_poly.entity_id
_entity_poly.type
_entity_poly.pdbx_seq_one_letter_code
_entity_poly.pdbx_strand_id
1 'polypeptide(L)'
;MVVGDVTTGTDVLVVGAGPAGYVAAIRAGQLDLDVTLVEKDAYGGTCLNHGCIPSKALITATDVAHDARHAEEMGIHADPAIDLAGMIGWKDDVVSQLTGGVEKLCKANGVNLLEGTARFADDHTVRVSHGGDGQGSESLEFEHAIVATGSRPIEIPNFSYADDPVLNSKQALALESVPDSLVVVGAGYIGMELASVFAKLGTDVTVIEMLESILPGYDDDLKRPVEQRAGDLGIEFEFGYTASEWHERDGDRIRVVAEPAGEAAADGGTATGDAEAESGGADDPLELDAEKVLVAVGREPVSDTLDLEEVGVETNERGFIETDSRARTNVEHVFAVGDVAGEPMLAHKGSMEGQVAAEVIAGEPAAIDYQAMPAVVFTDPEIATVGMTETEAEEAGFDPVVGQFPFRASGRALTTGDAEGFVKVVADESEGYVLGAGIVGPEASELIAELGLAIELGATLEDVASTVHAHPTLSESVMEAAENALGHAIHTLNR
;
A
#
# COMPACT_ATOMS: atom_id res chain seq x y z
N MET A 1 -6.28 -28.68 -39.28
CA MET A 1 -6.23 -29.68 -38.22
C MET A 1 -6.62 -28.95 -36.96
N VAL A 2 -7.77 -29.29 -36.38
CA VAL A 2 -8.11 -28.82 -35.03
C VAL A 2 -7.15 -29.60 -34.13
N VAL A 3 -6.16 -28.91 -33.56
CA VAL A 3 -5.34 -29.46 -32.48
C VAL A 3 -6.30 -29.57 -31.30
N GLY A 4 -6.58 -30.78 -30.82
CA GLY A 4 -7.42 -30.98 -29.65
C GLY A 4 -6.85 -30.20 -28.47
N ASP A 5 -7.71 -29.54 -27.71
CA ASP A 5 -7.39 -28.92 -26.43
C ASP A 5 -6.75 -29.98 -25.54
N VAL A 6 -5.52 -29.76 -25.08
CA VAL A 6 -4.87 -30.65 -24.10
C VAL A 6 -5.42 -30.21 -22.75
N THR A 7 -6.24 -31.05 -22.14
CA THR A 7 -6.71 -30.83 -20.78
C THR A 7 -5.68 -31.41 -19.81
N THR A 8 -5.16 -30.57 -18.93
CA THR A 8 -4.31 -30.96 -17.79
C THR A 8 -5.09 -30.71 -16.50
N GLY A 9 -4.77 -31.43 -15.42
CA GLY A 9 -5.44 -31.28 -14.12
C GLY A 9 -4.47 -30.85 -13.03
N THR A 10 -4.97 -30.17 -11.99
CA THR A 10 -4.22 -29.75 -10.81
C THR A 10 -5.15 -29.79 -9.58
N ASP A 11 -4.61 -30.05 -8.38
CA ASP A 11 -5.40 -29.98 -7.16
C ASP A 11 -5.79 -28.54 -6.84
N VAL A 12 -4.83 -27.61 -7.01
CA VAL A 12 -5.02 -26.18 -6.72
C VAL A 12 -4.59 -25.33 -7.91
N LEU A 13 -5.54 -24.61 -8.44
CA LEU A 13 -5.29 -23.53 -9.39
C LEU A 13 -5.14 -22.21 -8.65
N VAL A 14 -4.05 -21.46 -8.87
CA VAL A 14 -3.89 -20.09 -8.38
C VAL A 14 -3.87 -19.15 -9.57
N VAL A 15 -4.74 -18.13 -9.59
CA VAL A 15 -4.83 -17.15 -10.67
C VAL A 15 -4.29 -15.79 -10.18
N GLY A 16 -3.14 -15.40 -10.73
CA GLY A 16 -2.39 -14.21 -10.36
C GLY A 16 -1.20 -14.51 -9.45
N ALA A 17 -0.01 -14.03 -9.82
CA ALA A 17 1.25 -14.26 -9.13
C ALA A 17 1.75 -13.04 -8.33
N GLY A 18 0.84 -12.20 -7.84
CA GLY A 18 1.14 -11.17 -6.84
C GLY A 18 1.46 -11.78 -5.46
N PRO A 19 1.76 -10.97 -4.42
CA PRO A 19 2.12 -11.45 -3.08
C PRO A 19 1.15 -12.47 -2.51
N ALA A 20 -0.15 -12.28 -2.67
CA ALA A 20 -1.15 -13.23 -2.23
C ALA A 20 -1.05 -14.58 -2.97
N GLY A 21 -0.94 -14.51 -4.32
CA GLY A 21 -0.98 -15.71 -5.16
C GLY A 21 0.28 -16.55 -5.09
N TYR A 22 1.48 -15.95 -5.21
CA TYR A 22 2.70 -16.75 -5.15
C TYR A 22 2.92 -17.35 -3.75
N VAL A 23 2.51 -16.65 -2.68
CA VAL A 23 2.59 -17.18 -1.32
C VAL A 23 1.62 -18.34 -1.14
N ALA A 24 0.36 -18.21 -1.62
CA ALA A 24 -0.61 -19.30 -1.61
C ALA A 24 -0.09 -20.53 -2.38
N ALA A 25 0.46 -20.32 -3.58
CA ALA A 25 0.98 -21.40 -4.41
C ALA A 25 2.17 -22.13 -3.76
N ILE A 26 3.12 -21.38 -3.18
CA ILE A 26 4.26 -21.95 -2.45
C ILE A 26 3.76 -22.73 -1.24
N ARG A 27 2.83 -22.16 -0.46
CA ARG A 27 2.30 -22.82 0.74
C ARG A 27 1.53 -24.10 0.41
N ALA A 28 0.71 -24.10 -0.64
CA ALA A 28 0.02 -25.29 -1.13
C ALA A 28 1.00 -26.39 -1.57
N GLY A 29 2.07 -26.01 -2.31
CA GLY A 29 3.14 -26.94 -2.69
C GLY A 29 3.89 -27.52 -1.47
N GLN A 30 4.12 -26.74 -0.40
CA GLN A 30 4.68 -27.21 0.87
C GLN A 30 3.77 -28.20 1.62
N LEU A 31 2.48 -28.19 1.31
CA LEU A 31 1.48 -29.11 1.84
C LEU A 31 1.22 -30.31 0.92
N ASP A 32 2.16 -30.58 0.01
CA ASP A 32 2.16 -31.72 -0.93
C ASP A 32 0.96 -31.74 -1.92
N LEU A 33 0.34 -30.59 -2.21
CA LEU A 33 -0.69 -30.44 -3.23
C LEU A 33 -0.07 -30.22 -4.60
N ASP A 34 -0.72 -30.71 -5.66
CA ASP A 34 -0.36 -30.38 -7.05
C ASP A 34 -0.90 -29.00 -7.40
N VAL A 35 -0.01 -28.03 -7.65
CA VAL A 35 -0.35 -26.61 -7.79
C VAL A 35 0.05 -26.08 -9.16
N THR A 36 -0.89 -25.40 -9.82
CA THR A 36 -0.60 -24.61 -11.02
C THR A 36 -0.89 -23.13 -10.75
N LEU A 37 0.12 -22.27 -10.91
CA LEU A 37 0.04 -20.83 -10.80
C LEU A 37 0.02 -20.20 -12.19
N VAL A 38 -1.09 -19.51 -12.51
CA VAL A 38 -1.27 -18.82 -13.80
C VAL A 38 -1.01 -17.33 -13.62
N GLU A 39 -0.11 -16.77 -14.46
CA GLU A 39 0.21 -15.34 -14.46
C GLU A 39 0.22 -14.79 -15.90
N LYS A 40 -0.40 -13.63 -16.09
CA LYS A 40 -0.53 -13.00 -17.42
C LYS A 40 0.59 -12.02 -17.78
N ASP A 41 1.31 -11.47 -16.77
CA ASP A 41 2.30 -10.41 -16.94
C ASP A 41 3.65 -10.85 -16.36
N ALA A 42 3.84 -10.73 -15.04
CA ALA A 42 5.11 -11.04 -14.40
C ALA A 42 4.93 -11.61 -12.98
N TYR A 43 5.72 -12.61 -12.62
CA TYR A 43 5.76 -13.17 -11.27
C TYR A 43 6.15 -12.10 -10.25
N GLY A 44 5.46 -12.08 -9.09
CA GLY A 44 5.59 -11.02 -8.10
C GLY A 44 4.51 -9.94 -8.18
N GLY A 45 3.73 -9.91 -9.28
CA GLY A 45 2.60 -9.02 -9.48
C GLY A 45 2.94 -7.53 -9.39
N THR A 46 1.95 -6.70 -9.11
CA THR A 46 2.11 -5.24 -9.00
C THR A 46 3.15 -4.85 -7.95
N CYS A 47 3.09 -5.44 -6.75
CA CYS A 47 3.95 -5.06 -5.63
C CYS A 47 5.45 -5.14 -5.99
N LEU A 48 5.91 -6.26 -6.55
CA LEU A 48 7.33 -6.46 -6.83
C LEU A 48 7.78 -5.74 -8.12
N ASN A 49 6.92 -5.70 -9.14
CA ASN A 49 7.30 -5.20 -10.46
C ASN A 49 7.02 -3.71 -10.67
N HIS A 50 5.93 -3.19 -10.11
CA HIS A 50 5.37 -1.89 -10.49
C HIS A 50 4.86 -1.05 -9.32
N GLY A 51 5.04 -1.49 -8.07
CA GLY A 51 4.47 -0.86 -6.87
C GLY A 51 5.48 -0.73 -5.73
N CYS A 52 5.28 -1.51 -4.65
CA CYS A 52 6.01 -1.37 -3.39
C CYS A 52 7.53 -1.39 -3.54
N ILE A 53 8.07 -2.36 -4.26
CA ILE A 53 9.53 -2.50 -4.36
C ILE A 53 10.16 -1.40 -5.23
N PRO A 54 9.71 -1.15 -6.46
CA PRO A 54 10.30 -0.07 -7.25
C PRO A 54 10.10 1.32 -6.64
N SER A 55 8.97 1.60 -5.94
CA SER A 55 8.78 2.88 -5.27
C SER A 55 9.75 3.04 -4.10
N LYS A 56 9.92 2.04 -3.24
CA LYS A 56 10.85 2.08 -2.10
C LYS A 56 12.31 2.17 -2.55
N ALA A 57 12.67 1.55 -3.67
CA ALA A 57 14.00 1.74 -4.26
C ALA A 57 14.23 3.21 -4.67
N LEU A 58 13.27 3.85 -5.33
CA LEU A 58 13.41 5.28 -5.71
C LEU A 58 13.35 6.19 -4.49
N ILE A 59 12.48 5.94 -3.50
CA ILE A 59 12.45 6.69 -2.23
C ILE A 59 13.84 6.64 -1.60
N THR A 60 14.41 5.45 -1.37
CA THR A 60 15.76 5.31 -0.78
C THR A 60 16.82 6.07 -1.59
N ALA A 61 16.80 5.99 -2.92
CA ALA A 61 17.80 6.66 -3.74
C ALA A 61 17.68 8.19 -3.69
N THR A 62 16.45 8.71 -3.65
CA THR A 62 16.20 10.16 -3.53
C THR A 62 16.47 10.68 -2.13
N ASP A 63 16.22 9.89 -1.08
CA ASP A 63 16.55 10.20 0.31
C ASP A 63 18.06 10.36 0.49
N VAL A 64 18.85 9.42 -0.02
CA VAL A 64 20.32 9.52 0.02
C VAL A 64 20.82 10.81 -0.64
N ALA A 65 20.23 11.21 -1.76
CA ALA A 65 20.61 12.45 -2.45
C ALA A 65 20.15 13.70 -1.68
N HIS A 66 18.95 13.66 -1.10
CA HIS A 66 18.39 14.75 -0.29
C HIS A 66 19.21 14.94 0.99
N ASP A 67 19.46 13.88 1.73
CA ASP A 67 20.23 13.90 2.98
C ASP A 67 21.66 14.42 2.78
N ALA A 68 22.30 13.99 1.67
CA ALA A 68 23.63 14.49 1.34
C ALA A 68 23.65 16.01 1.08
N ARG A 69 22.59 16.58 0.51
CA ARG A 69 22.45 18.03 0.30
C ARG A 69 22.21 18.80 1.60
N HIS A 70 21.56 18.16 2.58
CA HIS A 70 21.14 18.81 3.82
C HIS A 70 22.00 18.43 5.05
N ALA A 71 23.15 17.77 4.84
CA ALA A 71 24.04 17.33 5.92
C ALA A 71 25.04 18.43 6.39
N GLU A 72 24.80 19.70 6.09
CA GLU A 72 25.71 20.80 6.43
C GLU A 72 25.91 20.94 7.95
N GLU A 73 24.88 20.71 8.75
CA GLU A 73 24.97 20.76 10.20
C GLU A 73 25.89 19.66 10.77
N MET A 74 26.03 18.54 10.05
CA MET A 74 26.97 17.49 10.37
C MET A 74 28.41 17.80 9.86
N GLY A 75 28.60 18.96 9.19
CA GLY A 75 29.88 19.35 8.58
C GLY A 75 30.14 18.71 7.21
N ILE A 76 29.10 18.15 6.57
CA ILE A 76 29.18 17.55 5.24
C ILE A 76 28.58 18.52 4.25
N HIS A 77 29.36 18.93 3.23
CA HIS A 77 28.93 19.81 2.15
C HIS A 77 28.99 19.01 0.86
N ALA A 78 27.84 18.67 0.30
CA ALA A 78 27.72 17.88 -0.91
C ALA A 78 26.68 18.47 -1.86
N ASP A 79 26.93 18.35 -3.16
CA ASP A 79 25.97 18.65 -4.22
C ASP A 79 25.95 17.44 -5.18
N PRO A 80 25.22 16.36 -4.79
CA PRO A 80 25.20 15.14 -5.57
C PRO A 80 24.55 15.35 -6.93
N ALA A 81 25.26 14.97 -7.99
CA ALA A 81 24.66 14.89 -9.32
C ALA A 81 23.76 13.64 -9.41
N ILE A 82 22.53 13.83 -9.86
CA ILE A 82 21.58 12.74 -10.03
C ILE A 82 21.71 12.16 -11.44
N ASP A 83 21.97 10.86 -11.53
CA ASP A 83 21.88 10.07 -12.75
C ASP A 83 20.59 9.23 -12.68
N LEU A 84 19.49 9.77 -13.23
CA LEU A 84 18.20 9.08 -13.21
C LEU A 84 18.26 7.71 -13.90
N ALA A 85 18.97 7.61 -15.03
CA ALA A 85 19.12 6.34 -15.75
C ALA A 85 19.83 5.28 -14.86
N GLY A 86 20.84 5.73 -14.09
CA GLY A 86 21.51 4.88 -13.10
C GLY A 86 20.58 4.46 -11.95
N MET A 87 19.72 5.36 -11.44
CA MET A 87 18.72 5.05 -10.41
C MET A 87 17.69 4.03 -10.91
N ILE A 88 17.15 4.25 -12.11
CA ILE A 88 16.20 3.33 -12.74
C ILE A 88 16.85 1.96 -12.96
N GLY A 89 18.08 1.90 -13.49
CA GLY A 89 18.81 0.65 -13.67
C GLY A 89 19.01 -0.11 -12.35
N TRP A 90 19.38 0.59 -11.26
CA TRP A 90 19.50 -0.01 -9.94
C TRP A 90 18.16 -0.54 -9.41
N LYS A 91 17.09 0.24 -9.54
CA LYS A 91 15.73 -0.18 -9.19
C LYS A 91 15.33 -1.45 -9.95
N ASP A 92 15.59 -1.51 -11.28
CA ASP A 92 15.26 -2.65 -12.12
C ASP A 92 16.06 -3.91 -11.75
N ASP A 93 17.32 -3.75 -11.34
CA ASP A 93 18.15 -4.84 -10.81
C ASP A 93 17.55 -5.41 -9.50
N VAL A 94 17.08 -4.56 -8.57
CA VAL A 94 16.41 -4.98 -7.34
C VAL A 94 15.13 -5.76 -7.67
N VAL A 95 14.29 -5.24 -8.55
CA VAL A 95 13.05 -5.90 -9.02
C VAL A 95 13.37 -7.26 -9.64
N SER A 96 14.33 -7.31 -10.56
CA SER A 96 14.74 -8.55 -11.25
C SER A 96 15.28 -9.61 -10.29
N GLN A 97 16.03 -9.19 -9.26
CA GLN A 97 16.53 -10.12 -8.25
C GLN A 97 15.40 -10.75 -7.45
N LEU A 98 14.41 -9.95 -7.03
CA LEU A 98 13.27 -10.43 -6.22
C LEU A 98 12.32 -11.31 -7.03
N THR A 99 11.94 -10.87 -8.24
CA THR A 99 11.02 -11.64 -9.10
C THR A 99 11.63 -12.96 -9.55
N GLY A 100 12.91 -12.98 -9.91
CA GLY A 100 13.66 -14.21 -10.17
C GLY A 100 13.78 -15.11 -8.94
N GLY A 101 13.75 -14.55 -7.74
CA GLY A 101 13.66 -15.26 -6.46
C GLY A 101 12.32 -15.97 -6.29
N VAL A 102 11.20 -15.27 -6.54
CA VAL A 102 9.85 -15.84 -6.48
C VAL A 102 9.70 -17.02 -7.42
N GLU A 103 10.09 -16.86 -8.69
CA GLU A 103 10.03 -17.95 -9.69
C GLU A 103 10.80 -19.20 -9.23
N LYS A 104 12.01 -19.00 -8.69
CA LYS A 104 12.82 -20.11 -8.16
C LYS A 104 12.15 -20.80 -6.95
N LEU A 105 11.56 -20.02 -6.06
CA LEU A 105 10.86 -20.56 -4.88
C LEU A 105 9.62 -21.34 -5.27
N CYS A 106 8.82 -20.84 -6.21
CA CYS A 106 7.67 -21.58 -6.76
C CYS A 106 8.12 -22.95 -7.34
N LYS A 107 9.10 -22.95 -8.22
CA LYS A 107 9.66 -24.19 -8.81
C LYS A 107 10.24 -25.15 -7.75
N ALA A 108 10.93 -24.62 -6.75
CA ALA A 108 11.53 -25.43 -5.66
C ALA A 108 10.47 -26.11 -4.77
N ASN A 109 9.26 -25.53 -4.70
CA ASN A 109 8.12 -26.10 -3.96
C ASN A 109 7.14 -26.86 -4.85
N GLY A 110 7.53 -27.24 -6.07
CA GLY A 110 6.73 -28.09 -6.94
C GLY A 110 5.60 -27.38 -7.70
N VAL A 111 5.55 -26.03 -7.66
CA VAL A 111 4.51 -25.26 -8.35
C VAL A 111 4.75 -25.26 -9.87
N ASN A 112 3.72 -25.65 -10.62
CA ASN A 112 3.71 -25.51 -12.07
C ASN A 112 3.42 -24.05 -12.44
N LEU A 113 4.32 -23.41 -13.18
CA LEU A 113 4.18 -22.03 -13.62
C LEU A 113 3.64 -22.00 -15.05
N LEU A 114 2.53 -21.29 -15.25
CA LEU A 114 1.84 -21.17 -16.53
C LEU A 114 1.64 -19.71 -16.90
N GLU A 115 2.24 -19.26 -17.99
CA GLU A 115 2.09 -17.89 -18.50
C GLU A 115 0.85 -17.77 -19.39
N GLY A 116 -0.08 -16.87 -19.01
CA GLY A 116 -1.29 -16.64 -19.79
C GLY A 116 -2.40 -15.96 -18.99
N THR A 117 -3.47 -15.64 -19.70
CA THR A 117 -4.68 -15.06 -19.11
C THR A 117 -5.69 -16.16 -18.85
N ALA A 118 -6.06 -16.36 -17.57
CA ALA A 118 -7.03 -17.35 -17.14
C ALA A 118 -8.46 -16.78 -17.19
N ARG A 119 -9.43 -17.60 -17.61
CA ARG A 119 -10.87 -17.34 -17.53
C ARG A 119 -11.59 -18.62 -17.15
N PHE A 120 -12.57 -18.56 -16.27
CA PHE A 120 -13.41 -19.71 -15.95
C PHE A 120 -14.24 -20.10 -17.18
N ALA A 121 -14.30 -21.39 -17.46
CA ALA A 121 -15.09 -21.96 -18.54
C ALA A 121 -16.31 -22.75 -18.01
N ASP A 122 -16.17 -23.27 -16.78
CA ASP A 122 -17.20 -23.91 -15.99
C ASP A 122 -16.75 -23.96 -14.51
N ASP A 123 -17.47 -24.69 -13.66
CA ASP A 123 -17.24 -24.77 -12.21
C ASP A 123 -15.91 -25.39 -11.79
N HIS A 124 -15.27 -26.16 -12.66
CA HIS A 124 -13.98 -26.82 -12.40
C HIS A 124 -12.97 -26.73 -13.55
N THR A 125 -13.21 -25.84 -14.52
CA THR A 125 -12.33 -25.66 -15.67
C THR A 125 -12.00 -24.20 -15.92
N VAL A 126 -10.73 -23.93 -16.08
CA VAL A 126 -10.20 -22.66 -16.54
C VAL A 126 -9.63 -22.78 -17.93
N ARG A 127 -9.89 -21.81 -18.80
CA ARG A 127 -9.19 -21.64 -20.06
C ARG A 127 -8.06 -20.63 -19.91
N VAL A 128 -6.84 -21.05 -20.24
CA VAL A 128 -5.65 -20.18 -20.23
C VAL A 128 -5.29 -19.83 -21.67
N SER A 129 -5.32 -18.54 -21.98
CA SER A 129 -4.93 -18.01 -23.29
C SER A 129 -3.50 -17.48 -23.22
N HIS A 130 -2.61 -18.03 -24.05
CA HIS A 130 -1.22 -17.57 -24.14
C HIS A 130 -1.14 -16.29 -24.99
N GLY A 131 -0.33 -15.32 -24.57
CA GLY A 131 -0.25 -14.00 -25.20
C GLY A 131 0.31 -14.03 -26.63
N GLY A 132 -0.29 -13.22 -27.53
CA GLY A 132 0.13 -13.02 -28.91
C GLY A 132 -0.81 -13.64 -29.96
N ASP A 133 -0.96 -12.97 -31.11
CA ASP A 133 -1.75 -13.45 -32.24
C ASP A 133 -1.22 -14.81 -32.75
N GLY A 134 -2.02 -15.89 -32.55
CA GLY A 134 -1.71 -17.24 -33.01
C GLY A 134 -1.08 -18.18 -32.00
N GLN A 135 -0.91 -17.79 -30.75
CA GLN A 135 -0.62 -18.70 -29.64
C GLN A 135 -1.91 -19.39 -29.20
N GLY A 136 -1.84 -20.67 -28.86
CA GLY A 136 -3.00 -21.49 -28.53
C GLY A 136 -3.60 -21.12 -27.16
N SER A 137 -4.73 -21.77 -26.87
CA SER A 137 -5.26 -21.82 -25.50
C SER A 137 -5.24 -23.26 -25.03
N GLU A 138 -5.14 -23.47 -23.71
CA GLU A 138 -5.29 -24.78 -23.09
C GLU A 138 -6.37 -24.72 -22.02
N SER A 139 -6.97 -25.86 -21.72
CA SER A 139 -7.94 -26.00 -20.61
C SER A 139 -7.27 -26.71 -19.46
N LEU A 140 -7.43 -26.15 -18.26
CA LEU A 140 -6.91 -26.69 -17.00
C LEU A 140 -8.07 -27.04 -16.07
N GLU A 141 -8.19 -28.32 -15.72
CA GLU A 141 -9.15 -28.77 -14.70
C GLU A 141 -8.52 -28.59 -13.31
N PHE A 142 -9.33 -28.21 -12.31
CA PHE A 142 -8.89 -28.00 -10.94
C PHE A 142 -9.89 -28.58 -9.92
N GLU A 143 -9.40 -28.99 -8.75
CA GLU A 143 -10.26 -29.33 -7.62
C GLU A 143 -10.63 -28.08 -6.81
N HIS A 144 -9.66 -27.17 -6.59
CA HIS A 144 -9.85 -25.88 -5.90
C HIS A 144 -9.20 -24.75 -6.69
N ALA A 145 -9.78 -23.55 -6.62
CA ALA A 145 -9.20 -22.34 -7.21
C ALA A 145 -8.99 -21.24 -6.17
N ILE A 146 -7.86 -20.53 -6.27
CA ILE A 146 -7.56 -19.31 -5.50
C ILE A 146 -7.45 -18.15 -6.47
N VAL A 147 -8.39 -17.21 -6.39
CA VAL A 147 -8.38 -15.96 -7.16
C VAL A 147 -7.51 -14.94 -6.41
N ALA A 148 -6.38 -14.55 -7.03
CA ALA A 148 -5.39 -13.62 -6.48
C ALA A 148 -5.00 -12.54 -7.50
N THR A 149 -5.98 -12.09 -8.29
CA THR A 149 -5.80 -11.16 -9.43
C THR A 149 -5.48 -9.73 -9.02
N GLY A 150 -5.61 -9.41 -7.73
CA GLY A 150 -5.20 -8.13 -7.17
C GLY A 150 -6.08 -6.96 -7.59
N SER A 151 -5.45 -5.81 -7.81
CA SER A 151 -6.11 -4.54 -8.12
C SER A 151 -5.38 -3.79 -9.24
N ARG A 152 -6.07 -2.80 -9.82
CA ARG A 152 -5.52 -1.87 -10.81
C ARG A 152 -5.78 -0.41 -10.40
N PRO A 153 -4.98 0.58 -10.86
CA PRO A 153 -5.27 2.00 -10.64
C PRO A 153 -6.63 2.38 -11.23
N ILE A 154 -7.37 3.22 -10.52
CA ILE A 154 -8.64 3.79 -11.02
C ILE A 154 -8.30 4.81 -12.10
N GLU A 155 -8.95 4.69 -13.27
CA GLU A 155 -8.90 5.67 -14.35
C GLU A 155 -10.09 6.63 -14.19
N ILE A 156 -9.79 7.92 -14.05
CA ILE A 156 -10.83 8.94 -13.91
C ILE A 156 -11.27 9.49 -15.28
N PRO A 157 -12.48 9.99 -15.43
CA PRO A 157 -12.96 10.55 -16.69
C PRO A 157 -12.01 11.62 -17.25
N ASN A 158 -11.78 11.60 -18.55
CA ASN A 158 -10.89 12.50 -19.30
C ASN A 158 -9.36 12.37 -19.02
N PHE A 159 -8.93 11.46 -18.15
CA PHE A 159 -7.51 11.20 -17.87
C PHE A 159 -7.18 9.75 -18.20
N SER A 160 -7.03 9.45 -19.48
CA SER A 160 -6.70 8.10 -19.93
C SER A 160 -5.20 7.82 -19.79
N TYR A 161 -4.85 6.69 -19.18
CA TYR A 161 -3.45 6.23 -19.11
C TYR A 161 -2.84 5.83 -20.46
N ALA A 162 -3.62 5.87 -21.55
CA ALA A 162 -3.13 5.74 -22.91
C ALA A 162 -2.56 7.06 -23.47
N ASP A 163 -2.87 8.19 -22.83
CA ASP A 163 -2.39 9.52 -23.22
C ASP A 163 -1.04 9.79 -22.55
N ASP A 164 -0.02 10.15 -23.31
CA ASP A 164 1.37 10.32 -22.84
C ASP A 164 1.53 11.21 -21.59
N PRO A 165 0.87 12.37 -21.46
CA PRO A 165 1.06 13.22 -20.28
C PRO A 165 0.38 12.70 -19.02
N VAL A 166 -0.55 11.71 -19.12
CA VAL A 166 -1.31 11.16 -18.01
C VAL A 166 -0.64 9.88 -17.53
N LEU A 167 -0.23 9.88 -16.27
CA LEU A 167 0.52 8.78 -15.66
C LEU A 167 -0.30 8.11 -14.55
N ASN A 168 -0.22 6.79 -14.47
CA ASN A 168 -0.45 6.07 -13.22
C ASN A 168 0.89 5.84 -12.50
N SER A 169 0.85 5.23 -11.30
CA SER A 169 2.04 4.97 -10.49
C SER A 169 3.08 4.09 -11.22
N LYS A 170 2.64 3.08 -12.00
CA LYS A 170 3.54 2.22 -12.79
C LYS A 170 4.32 3.03 -13.82
N GLN A 171 3.64 3.92 -14.54
CA GLN A 171 4.25 4.76 -15.58
C GLN A 171 5.17 5.81 -14.96
N ALA A 172 4.77 6.41 -13.83
CA ALA A 172 5.60 7.37 -13.10
C ALA A 172 6.93 6.74 -12.62
N LEU A 173 6.89 5.51 -12.10
CA LEU A 173 8.08 4.75 -11.67
C LEU A 173 8.99 4.30 -12.82
N ALA A 174 8.54 4.44 -14.07
CA ALA A 174 9.26 4.04 -15.27
C ALA A 174 9.73 5.24 -16.12
N LEU A 175 9.55 6.49 -15.64
CA LEU A 175 9.99 7.68 -16.39
C LEU A 175 11.51 7.67 -16.58
N GLU A 176 11.94 7.93 -17.81
CA GLU A 176 13.36 7.99 -18.18
C GLU A 176 13.97 9.40 -17.97
N SER A 177 13.13 10.41 -17.74
CA SER A 177 13.53 11.79 -17.44
C SER A 177 12.71 12.35 -16.28
N VAL A 178 13.34 13.22 -15.48
CA VAL A 178 12.64 13.97 -14.44
C VAL A 178 11.81 15.06 -15.12
N PRO A 179 10.48 15.12 -14.93
CA PRO A 179 9.68 16.20 -15.49
C PRO A 179 9.99 17.53 -14.76
N ASP A 180 9.96 18.64 -15.48
CA ASP A 180 10.14 19.97 -14.86
C ASP A 180 9.02 20.29 -13.88
N SER A 181 7.77 19.85 -14.18
CA SER A 181 6.59 20.08 -13.34
C SER A 181 5.61 18.90 -13.40
N LEU A 182 4.98 18.61 -12.28
CA LEU A 182 4.06 17.48 -12.10
C LEU A 182 2.84 17.92 -11.30
N VAL A 183 1.65 17.67 -11.83
CA VAL A 183 0.41 17.71 -11.06
C VAL A 183 0.11 16.30 -10.58
N VAL A 184 -0.10 16.10 -9.28
CA VAL A 184 -0.52 14.85 -8.67
C VAL A 184 -1.99 14.97 -8.28
N VAL A 185 -2.83 14.08 -8.77
CA VAL A 185 -4.26 14.00 -8.43
C VAL A 185 -4.46 12.90 -7.41
N GLY A 186 -4.81 13.30 -6.18
CA GLY A 186 -4.98 12.43 -5.02
C GLY A 186 -3.80 12.47 -4.04
N ALA A 187 -4.07 12.88 -2.81
CA ALA A 187 -3.10 12.95 -1.69
C ALA A 187 -3.14 11.71 -0.79
N GLY A 188 -3.52 10.54 -1.33
CA GLY A 188 -3.37 9.24 -0.67
C GLY A 188 -1.90 8.81 -0.61
N TYR A 189 -1.61 7.64 0.01
CA TYR A 189 -0.23 7.17 0.23
C TYR A 189 0.61 7.09 -1.06
N ILE A 190 0.05 6.61 -2.19
CA ILE A 190 0.77 6.54 -3.47
C ILE A 190 1.10 7.94 -4.00
N GLY A 191 0.12 8.85 -3.95
CA GLY A 191 0.30 10.23 -4.42
C GLY A 191 1.37 10.95 -3.61
N MET A 192 1.32 10.86 -2.29
CA MET A 192 2.26 11.52 -1.40
C MET A 192 3.69 10.95 -1.47
N GLU A 193 3.84 9.61 -1.55
CA GLU A 193 5.14 8.97 -1.75
C GLU A 193 5.81 9.43 -3.06
N LEU A 194 5.07 9.41 -4.17
CA LEU A 194 5.62 9.80 -5.47
C LEU A 194 5.81 11.31 -5.60
N ALA A 195 4.92 12.14 -5.03
CA ALA A 195 5.12 13.59 -4.93
C ALA A 195 6.46 13.91 -4.23
N SER A 196 6.75 13.24 -3.11
CA SER A 196 8.01 13.40 -2.37
C SER A 196 9.23 12.97 -3.20
N VAL A 197 9.15 11.85 -3.91
CA VAL A 197 10.23 11.38 -4.81
C VAL A 197 10.52 12.43 -5.89
N PHE A 198 9.51 12.93 -6.60
CA PHE A 198 9.70 13.88 -7.68
C PHE A 198 10.16 15.24 -7.16
N ALA A 199 9.65 15.73 -6.03
CA ALA A 199 10.12 16.96 -5.39
C ALA A 199 11.62 16.87 -5.00
N LYS A 200 12.06 15.75 -4.40
CA LYS A 200 13.48 15.49 -4.08
C LYS A 200 14.37 15.41 -5.32
N LEU A 201 13.79 15.04 -6.48
CA LEU A 201 14.48 15.09 -7.79
C LEU A 201 14.54 16.49 -8.41
N GLY A 202 13.78 17.46 -7.89
CA GLY A 202 13.77 18.85 -8.34
C GLY A 202 12.61 19.20 -9.26
N THR A 203 11.56 18.38 -9.32
CA THR A 203 10.30 18.68 -10.02
C THR A 203 9.48 19.68 -9.22
N ASP A 204 8.86 20.66 -9.88
CA ASP A 204 7.82 21.51 -9.28
C ASP A 204 6.53 20.66 -9.14
N VAL A 205 6.11 20.36 -7.93
CA VAL A 205 4.98 19.44 -7.65
C VAL A 205 3.80 20.19 -7.05
N THR A 206 2.62 20.05 -7.66
CA THR A 206 1.34 20.48 -7.09
C THR A 206 0.42 19.29 -6.91
N VAL A 207 -0.13 19.11 -5.72
CA VAL A 207 -1.05 18.02 -5.38
C VAL A 207 -2.48 18.56 -5.31
N ILE A 208 -3.39 17.99 -6.10
CA ILE A 208 -4.84 18.25 -6.04
C ILE A 208 -5.48 17.16 -5.19
N GLU A 209 -6.24 17.55 -4.17
CA GLU A 209 -6.98 16.62 -3.32
C GLU A 209 -8.42 17.11 -3.12
N MET A 210 -9.40 16.21 -3.27
CA MET A 210 -10.81 16.53 -3.10
C MET A 210 -11.21 16.78 -1.64
N LEU A 211 -10.47 16.19 -0.69
CA LEU A 211 -10.65 16.37 0.75
C LEU A 211 -9.84 17.57 1.26
N GLU A 212 -10.01 17.90 2.53
CA GLU A 212 -9.38 19.08 3.16
C GLU A 212 -7.96 18.81 3.71
N SER A 213 -7.46 17.56 3.58
CA SER A 213 -6.14 17.17 4.09
C SER A 213 -5.55 16.00 3.33
N ILE A 214 -4.24 15.80 3.45
CA ILE A 214 -3.52 14.62 2.92
C ILE A 214 -3.88 13.36 3.70
N LEU A 215 -3.55 12.20 3.12
CA LEU A 215 -3.60 10.88 3.77
C LEU A 215 -4.92 10.63 4.51
N PRO A 216 -6.05 10.58 3.80
CA PRO A 216 -7.34 10.33 4.42
C PRO A 216 -7.33 9.00 5.19
N GLY A 217 -7.95 8.99 6.37
CA GLY A 217 -7.99 7.82 7.25
C GLY A 217 -6.86 7.75 8.29
N TYR A 218 -5.90 8.69 8.27
CA TYR A 218 -4.89 8.83 9.33
C TYR A 218 -5.24 9.99 10.28
N ASP A 219 -4.85 9.85 11.56
CA ASP A 219 -5.02 10.90 12.56
C ASP A 219 -4.28 12.20 12.17
N ASP A 220 -4.88 13.35 12.47
CA ASP A 220 -4.32 14.66 12.11
C ASP A 220 -2.95 14.94 12.74
N ASP A 221 -2.68 14.39 13.93
CA ASP A 221 -1.38 14.54 14.57
C ASP A 221 -0.27 13.78 13.85
N LEU A 222 -0.59 12.62 13.23
CA LEU A 222 0.34 11.85 12.38
C LEU A 222 0.59 12.53 11.03
N LYS A 223 -0.43 13.15 10.43
CA LYS A 223 -0.32 13.82 9.11
C LYS A 223 0.51 15.10 9.17
N ARG A 224 0.40 15.86 10.25
CA ARG A 224 1.01 17.20 10.38
C ARG A 224 2.52 17.23 10.11
N PRO A 225 3.37 16.33 10.64
CA PRO A 225 4.80 16.30 10.29
C PRO A 225 5.04 16.06 8.80
N VAL A 226 4.23 15.21 8.16
CA VAL A 226 4.34 14.93 6.71
C VAL A 226 3.94 16.15 5.88
N GLU A 227 2.86 16.84 6.22
CA GLU A 227 2.44 18.08 5.54
C GLU A 227 3.51 19.17 5.67
N GLN A 228 4.09 19.31 6.85
CA GLN A 228 5.16 20.28 7.09
C GLN A 228 6.38 19.98 6.23
N ARG A 229 6.84 18.73 6.21
CA ARG A 229 7.98 18.29 5.39
C ARG A 229 7.69 18.42 3.90
N ALA A 230 6.49 18.08 3.44
CA ALA A 230 6.09 18.26 2.04
C ALA A 230 6.16 19.76 1.63
N GLY A 231 5.72 20.66 2.49
CA GLY A 231 5.89 22.11 2.29
C GLY A 231 7.35 22.54 2.24
N ASP A 232 8.22 21.98 3.10
CA ASP A 232 9.67 22.26 3.08
C ASP A 232 10.34 21.73 1.80
N LEU A 233 9.81 20.67 1.20
CA LEU A 233 10.21 20.14 -0.10
C LEU A 233 9.68 20.98 -1.28
N GLY A 234 8.83 21.99 -1.03
CA GLY A 234 8.23 22.85 -2.06
C GLY A 234 7.00 22.24 -2.73
N ILE A 235 6.39 21.21 -2.15
CA ILE A 235 5.12 20.65 -2.66
C ILE A 235 3.99 21.60 -2.32
N GLU A 236 3.23 22.01 -3.33
CA GLU A 236 2.03 22.83 -3.18
C GLU A 236 0.78 21.94 -3.11
N PHE A 237 -0.21 22.35 -2.29
CA PHE A 237 -1.46 21.60 -2.12
C PHE A 237 -2.67 22.46 -2.49
N GLU A 238 -3.57 21.87 -3.27
CA GLU A 238 -4.86 22.45 -3.65
C GLU A 238 -5.96 21.51 -3.14
N PHE A 239 -6.46 21.81 -1.94
CA PHE A 239 -7.51 21.03 -1.28
C PHE A 239 -8.91 21.47 -1.69
N GLY A 240 -9.87 20.54 -1.65
CA GLY A 240 -11.27 20.79 -2.02
C GLY A 240 -11.51 20.86 -3.52
N TYR A 241 -10.59 20.31 -4.33
CA TYR A 241 -10.69 20.28 -5.78
C TYR A 241 -10.66 18.86 -6.36
N THR A 242 -11.37 18.66 -7.46
CA THR A 242 -11.37 17.43 -8.25
C THR A 242 -10.90 17.74 -9.67
N ALA A 243 -9.90 17.02 -10.16
CA ALA A 243 -9.43 17.16 -11.54
C ALA A 243 -10.54 16.74 -12.52
N SER A 244 -10.88 17.62 -13.49
CA SER A 244 -12.01 17.44 -14.41
C SER A 244 -11.58 17.16 -15.84
N GLU A 245 -10.58 17.88 -16.33
CA GLU A 245 -10.06 17.75 -17.70
C GLU A 245 -8.61 18.25 -17.81
N TRP A 246 -7.97 17.93 -18.93
CA TRP A 246 -6.66 18.50 -19.28
C TRP A 246 -6.62 18.89 -20.76
N HIS A 247 -5.72 19.83 -21.10
CA HIS A 247 -5.55 20.34 -22.45
C HIS A 247 -4.07 20.48 -22.80
N GLU A 248 -3.71 20.16 -24.03
CA GLU A 248 -2.37 20.41 -24.55
C GLU A 248 -2.06 21.93 -24.56
N ARG A 249 -0.80 22.26 -24.28
CA ARG A 249 -0.23 23.60 -24.36
C ARG A 249 1.00 23.60 -25.27
N ASP A 250 1.50 24.77 -25.59
CA ASP A 250 2.72 24.89 -26.36
C ASP A 250 3.93 24.30 -25.61
N GLY A 251 4.74 23.48 -26.31
CA GLY A 251 6.04 23.01 -25.84
C GLY A 251 5.96 21.90 -24.80
N ASP A 252 5.35 20.76 -25.12
CA ASP A 252 5.25 19.56 -24.29
C ASP A 252 4.63 19.78 -22.89
N ARG A 253 3.84 20.86 -22.75
CA ARG A 253 3.11 21.19 -21.54
C ARG A 253 1.63 20.89 -21.66
N ILE A 254 1.01 20.67 -20.52
CA ILE A 254 -0.44 20.51 -20.39
C ILE A 254 -1.00 21.53 -19.40
N ARG A 255 -2.29 21.77 -19.50
CA ARG A 255 -3.08 22.45 -18.48
C ARG A 255 -4.06 21.48 -17.89
N VAL A 256 -3.96 21.24 -16.60
CA VAL A 256 -4.94 20.49 -15.81
C VAL A 256 -5.95 21.49 -15.27
N VAL A 257 -7.23 21.17 -15.45
CA VAL A 257 -8.35 21.94 -14.89
C VAL A 257 -8.94 21.14 -13.74
N ALA A 258 -9.11 21.80 -12.60
CA ALA A 258 -9.77 21.20 -11.44
C ALA A 258 -10.97 22.06 -11.04
N GLU A 259 -12.06 21.40 -10.72
CA GLU A 259 -13.29 22.03 -10.26
C GLU A 259 -13.43 21.88 -8.74
N PRO A 260 -14.07 22.83 -8.06
CA PRO A 260 -14.38 22.67 -6.64
C PRO A 260 -15.14 21.36 -6.39
N ALA A 261 -14.68 20.58 -5.42
CA ALA A 261 -15.35 19.35 -5.02
C ALA A 261 -16.73 19.70 -4.49
N GLY A 262 -17.79 19.12 -5.09
CA GLY A 262 -19.17 19.38 -4.64
C GLY A 262 -19.43 18.76 -3.25
N GLU A 263 -20.43 19.28 -2.53
CA GLU A 263 -20.82 18.81 -1.18
C GLU A 263 -21.07 17.29 -1.07
N ALA A 264 -21.34 16.61 -2.18
CA ALA A 264 -21.50 15.14 -2.22
C ALA A 264 -20.18 14.35 -2.14
N ALA A 265 -19.04 14.99 -2.28
CA ALA A 265 -17.71 14.33 -2.26
C ALA A 265 -17.13 14.22 -0.84
N ALA A 266 -17.67 14.94 0.12
CA ALA A 266 -17.21 14.92 1.53
C ALA A 266 -17.66 13.64 2.30
N ASP A 267 -18.58 12.85 1.77
CA ASP A 267 -19.21 11.69 2.45
C ASP A 267 -18.59 10.32 2.05
N GLY A 268 -17.29 10.25 1.92
CA GLY A 268 -16.56 8.97 1.72
C GLY A 268 -16.41 8.11 2.99
N GLY A 269 -17.11 8.40 4.06
CA GLY A 269 -17.16 7.61 5.30
C GLY A 269 -18.47 7.87 6.02
N THR A 270 -19.07 6.84 6.59
CA THR A 270 -20.31 6.87 7.37
C THR A 270 -20.27 7.96 8.45
N ALA A 271 -20.76 9.17 8.16
CA ALA A 271 -20.92 10.23 9.14
C ALA A 271 -22.38 10.30 9.60
N THR A 272 -22.60 9.92 10.84
CA THR A 272 -23.79 10.34 11.59
C THR A 272 -23.39 11.52 12.49
N GLY A 273 -23.79 12.74 12.12
CA GLY A 273 -23.65 13.88 13.03
C GLY A 273 -23.75 15.22 12.31
N ASP A 274 -24.86 15.94 12.57
CA ASP A 274 -25.10 17.31 12.15
C ASP A 274 -24.05 18.27 12.73
N ALA A 275 -23.07 18.66 11.91
CA ALA A 275 -22.25 19.83 12.18
C ALA A 275 -22.26 20.69 10.92
N GLU A 276 -22.90 21.87 11.02
CA GLU A 276 -22.80 22.93 10.03
C GLU A 276 -21.35 23.45 9.99
N ALA A 277 -20.54 22.89 9.07
CA ALA A 277 -19.24 23.47 8.74
C ALA A 277 -19.42 24.62 7.77
N GLU A 278 -18.95 25.80 8.12
CA GLU A 278 -18.86 26.95 7.20
C GLU A 278 -17.87 26.56 6.08
N SER A 279 -18.40 26.24 4.88
CA SER A 279 -17.63 25.93 3.69
C SER A 279 -16.90 27.20 3.22
N GLY A 280 -15.57 27.24 3.39
CA GLY A 280 -14.69 28.13 2.66
C GLY A 280 -14.45 27.55 1.26
N GLY A 281 -15.51 27.31 0.48
CA GLY A 281 -15.40 26.74 -0.86
C GLY A 281 -14.82 27.77 -1.84
N ALA A 282 -13.78 27.36 -2.60
CA ALA A 282 -13.35 28.06 -3.78
C ALA A 282 -14.49 28.07 -4.81
N ASP A 283 -14.89 29.25 -5.29
CA ASP A 283 -16.01 29.41 -6.22
C ASP A 283 -15.61 29.23 -7.70
N ASP A 284 -14.31 29.26 -8.03
CA ASP A 284 -13.81 29.26 -9.40
C ASP A 284 -12.95 28.00 -9.71
N PRO A 285 -12.99 27.48 -10.94
CA PRO A 285 -12.11 26.41 -11.39
C PRO A 285 -10.62 26.81 -11.27
N LEU A 286 -9.78 25.85 -10.91
CA LEU A 286 -8.33 25.96 -10.84
C LEU A 286 -7.70 25.50 -12.16
N GLU A 287 -6.74 26.25 -12.68
CA GLU A 287 -5.96 25.90 -13.87
C GLU A 287 -4.48 25.77 -13.50
N LEU A 288 -3.89 24.59 -13.68
CA LEU A 288 -2.48 24.30 -13.39
C LEU A 288 -1.73 23.88 -14.64
N ASP A 289 -0.62 24.56 -14.95
CA ASP A 289 0.24 24.21 -16.08
C ASP A 289 1.35 23.25 -15.60
N ALA A 290 1.48 22.09 -16.23
CA ALA A 290 2.49 21.09 -15.90
C ALA A 290 3.04 20.39 -17.15
N GLU A 291 4.09 19.58 -17.01
CA GLU A 291 4.59 18.69 -18.06
C GLU A 291 3.85 17.35 -18.04
N LYS A 292 3.56 16.82 -16.84
CA LYS A 292 2.86 15.55 -16.62
C LYS A 292 1.79 15.68 -15.53
N VAL A 293 0.82 14.78 -15.57
CA VAL A 293 -0.15 14.58 -14.49
C VAL A 293 -0.13 13.14 -14.03
N LEU A 294 0.02 12.92 -12.71
CA LEU A 294 -0.07 11.61 -12.06
C LEU A 294 -1.43 11.46 -11.42
N VAL A 295 -2.19 10.43 -11.81
CA VAL A 295 -3.48 10.11 -11.18
C VAL A 295 -3.27 8.99 -10.16
N ALA A 296 -3.53 9.29 -8.89
CA ALA A 296 -3.32 8.43 -7.73
C ALA A 296 -4.53 8.42 -6.77
N VAL A 297 -5.75 8.39 -7.31
CA VAL A 297 -7.03 8.51 -6.57
C VAL A 297 -7.56 7.20 -5.98
N GLY A 298 -6.79 6.13 -6.06
CA GLY A 298 -7.15 4.84 -5.51
C GLY A 298 -6.97 3.68 -6.49
N ARG A 299 -7.44 2.52 -6.07
CA ARG A 299 -7.34 1.27 -6.81
C ARG A 299 -8.69 0.54 -6.80
N GLU A 300 -8.95 -0.26 -7.81
CA GLU A 300 -10.13 -1.11 -7.90
C GLU A 300 -9.74 -2.58 -8.09
N PRO A 301 -10.56 -3.54 -7.57
CA PRO A 301 -10.27 -4.97 -7.71
C PRO A 301 -10.32 -5.43 -9.17
N VAL A 302 -9.51 -6.43 -9.52
CA VAL A 302 -9.52 -7.05 -10.84
C VAL A 302 -10.32 -8.37 -10.77
N SER A 303 -11.64 -8.26 -10.73
CA SER A 303 -12.59 -9.38 -10.74
C SER A 303 -13.30 -9.55 -12.09
N ASP A 304 -13.31 -8.51 -12.92
CA ASP A 304 -14.04 -8.40 -14.19
C ASP A 304 -13.37 -9.07 -15.39
N THR A 305 -12.22 -9.74 -15.19
CA THR A 305 -11.42 -10.35 -16.26
C THR A 305 -11.48 -11.87 -16.30
N LEU A 306 -12.22 -12.49 -15.39
CA LEU A 306 -12.18 -13.93 -15.10
C LEU A 306 -13.40 -14.71 -15.59
N ASP A 307 -14.48 -14.03 -16.03
CA ASP A 307 -15.78 -14.64 -16.35
C ASP A 307 -16.34 -15.40 -15.12
N LEU A 308 -16.38 -14.72 -13.94
CA LEU A 308 -16.75 -15.29 -12.63
C LEU A 308 -18.15 -15.89 -12.59
N GLU A 309 -19.06 -15.41 -13.46
CA GLU A 309 -20.41 -15.94 -13.61
C GLU A 309 -20.44 -17.40 -14.07
N GLU A 310 -19.42 -17.88 -14.80
CA GLU A 310 -19.34 -19.27 -15.28
C GLU A 310 -19.08 -20.27 -14.12
N VAL A 311 -18.47 -19.79 -13.03
CA VAL A 311 -18.24 -20.59 -11.82
C VAL A 311 -19.20 -20.21 -10.69
N GLY A 312 -20.01 -19.16 -10.86
CA GLY A 312 -21.03 -18.70 -9.91
C GLY A 312 -20.49 -17.91 -8.73
N VAL A 313 -19.28 -17.33 -8.82
CA VAL A 313 -18.71 -16.44 -7.81
C VAL A 313 -19.33 -15.05 -7.92
N GLU A 314 -19.78 -14.54 -6.78
CA GLU A 314 -20.43 -13.23 -6.67
C GLU A 314 -19.42 -12.16 -6.22
N THR A 315 -19.65 -10.92 -6.70
CA THR A 315 -18.92 -9.73 -6.25
C THR A 315 -19.89 -8.73 -5.64
N ASN A 316 -19.39 -7.91 -4.70
CA ASN A 316 -20.17 -6.81 -4.17
C ASN A 316 -20.25 -5.62 -5.16
N GLU A 317 -20.97 -4.54 -4.78
CA GLU A 317 -21.17 -3.34 -5.61
C GLU A 317 -19.85 -2.62 -5.98
N ARG A 318 -18.78 -2.82 -5.19
CA ARG A 318 -17.45 -2.26 -5.44
C ARG A 318 -16.55 -3.19 -6.26
N GLY A 319 -17.07 -4.35 -6.68
CA GLY A 319 -16.33 -5.34 -7.48
C GLY A 319 -15.44 -6.29 -6.67
N PHE A 320 -15.42 -6.25 -5.35
CA PHE A 320 -14.68 -7.20 -4.52
C PHE A 320 -15.38 -8.55 -4.47
N ILE A 321 -14.62 -9.63 -4.48
CA ILE A 321 -15.09 -10.99 -4.18
C ILE A 321 -15.18 -11.14 -2.67
N GLU A 322 -16.39 -11.29 -2.13
CA GLU A 322 -16.58 -11.46 -0.69
C GLU A 322 -16.15 -12.85 -0.22
N THR A 323 -15.46 -12.89 0.93
CA THR A 323 -14.94 -14.12 1.52
C THR A 323 -15.30 -14.25 3.00
N ASP A 324 -15.31 -15.49 3.48
CA ASP A 324 -15.38 -15.80 4.92
C ASP A 324 -13.98 -15.73 5.58
N SER A 325 -13.93 -15.98 6.90
CA SER A 325 -12.67 -16.03 7.66
C SER A 325 -11.71 -17.15 7.22
N ARG A 326 -12.10 -18.00 6.28
CA ARG A 326 -11.28 -19.05 5.67
C ARG A 326 -10.90 -18.72 4.22
N ALA A 327 -11.06 -17.48 3.80
CA ALA A 327 -10.86 -17.01 2.44
C ALA A 327 -11.79 -17.69 1.39
N ARG A 328 -12.88 -18.35 1.79
CA ARG A 328 -13.83 -18.97 0.88
C ARG A 328 -14.81 -17.95 0.34
N THR A 329 -15.12 -18.07 -0.94
CA THR A 329 -16.21 -17.34 -1.57
C THR A 329 -17.56 -17.98 -1.29
N ASN A 330 -18.63 -17.48 -1.94
CA ASN A 330 -19.95 -18.16 -1.96
C ASN A 330 -19.91 -19.54 -2.66
N VAL A 331 -18.83 -19.87 -3.38
CA VAL A 331 -18.60 -21.17 -4.02
C VAL A 331 -17.54 -21.95 -3.23
N GLU A 332 -17.90 -23.10 -2.65
CA GLU A 332 -17.12 -23.79 -1.63
C GLU A 332 -15.68 -24.14 -2.04
N HIS A 333 -15.43 -24.44 -3.31
CA HIS A 333 -14.12 -24.82 -3.84
C HIS A 333 -13.35 -23.64 -4.47
N VAL A 334 -13.91 -22.41 -4.41
CA VAL A 334 -13.28 -21.20 -4.90
C VAL A 334 -12.98 -20.25 -3.76
N PHE A 335 -11.72 -19.82 -3.67
CA PHE A 335 -11.17 -18.91 -2.67
C PHE A 335 -10.78 -17.59 -3.35
N ALA A 336 -10.75 -16.50 -2.59
CA ALA A 336 -10.21 -15.23 -3.06
C ALA A 336 -9.33 -14.60 -1.98
N VAL A 337 -8.19 -14.01 -2.39
CA VAL A 337 -7.19 -13.46 -1.48
C VAL A 337 -6.54 -12.19 -2.04
N GLY A 338 -6.07 -11.34 -1.16
CA GLY A 338 -5.42 -10.07 -1.48
C GLY A 338 -6.41 -8.98 -1.92
N ASP A 339 -5.95 -8.06 -2.76
CA ASP A 339 -6.71 -6.85 -3.10
C ASP A 339 -8.06 -7.15 -3.77
N VAL A 340 -8.20 -8.29 -4.46
CA VAL A 340 -9.47 -8.68 -5.10
C VAL A 340 -10.54 -9.09 -4.09
N ALA A 341 -10.12 -9.49 -2.88
CA ALA A 341 -11.01 -9.97 -1.81
C ALA A 341 -11.43 -8.86 -0.82
N GLY A 342 -10.82 -7.69 -0.87
CA GLY A 342 -11.21 -6.57 -0.01
C GLY A 342 -10.06 -5.68 0.47
N GLU A 343 -10.45 -4.62 1.15
CA GLU A 343 -9.52 -3.69 1.81
C GLU A 343 -9.07 -4.20 3.20
N PRO A 344 -7.95 -3.68 3.73
CA PRO A 344 -7.00 -2.80 3.05
C PRO A 344 -6.19 -3.54 1.97
N MET A 345 -5.85 -2.84 0.88
CA MET A 345 -5.07 -3.40 -0.24
C MET A 345 -3.57 -3.43 0.11
N LEU A 346 -3.19 -4.37 0.99
CA LEU A 346 -1.82 -4.51 1.52
C LEU A 346 -1.21 -5.86 1.13
N ALA A 347 0.04 -5.82 0.67
CA ALA A 347 0.75 -7.02 0.22
C ALA A 347 0.87 -8.09 1.31
N HIS A 348 1.16 -7.70 2.56
CA HIS A 348 1.29 -8.61 3.70
C HIS A 348 -0.06 -9.19 4.14
N LYS A 349 -1.18 -8.43 4.06
CA LYS A 349 -2.54 -8.97 4.22
C LYS A 349 -2.79 -10.09 3.22
N GLY A 350 -2.59 -9.80 1.93
CA GLY A 350 -2.77 -10.81 0.89
C GLY A 350 -1.87 -12.04 1.06
N SER A 351 -0.63 -11.87 1.50
CA SER A 351 0.28 -12.98 1.79
C SER A 351 -0.24 -13.88 2.93
N MET A 352 -0.78 -13.29 4.00
CA MET A 352 -1.38 -14.04 5.11
C MET A 352 -2.65 -14.78 4.66
N GLU A 353 -3.54 -14.10 3.95
CA GLU A 353 -4.76 -14.70 3.39
C GLU A 353 -4.43 -15.86 2.43
N GLY A 354 -3.40 -15.71 1.60
CA GLY A 354 -2.93 -16.75 0.69
C GLY A 354 -2.45 -18.00 1.43
N GLN A 355 -1.74 -17.85 2.55
CA GLN A 355 -1.35 -18.98 3.41
C GLN A 355 -2.58 -19.68 4.01
N VAL A 356 -3.53 -18.90 4.56
CA VAL A 356 -4.76 -19.44 5.14
C VAL A 356 -5.57 -20.21 4.09
N ALA A 357 -5.74 -19.67 2.87
CA ALA A 357 -6.47 -20.35 1.80
C ALA A 357 -5.82 -21.72 1.46
N ALA A 358 -4.49 -21.75 1.29
CA ALA A 358 -3.77 -22.97 1.00
C ALA A 358 -3.89 -24.01 2.14
N GLU A 359 -3.80 -23.58 3.39
CA GLU A 359 -3.94 -24.44 4.57
C GLU A 359 -5.36 -25.00 4.71
N VAL A 360 -6.38 -24.18 4.47
CA VAL A 360 -7.78 -24.61 4.47
C VAL A 360 -8.05 -25.66 3.40
N ILE A 361 -7.51 -25.47 2.19
CA ILE A 361 -7.61 -26.44 1.08
C ILE A 361 -6.94 -27.77 1.46
N ALA A 362 -5.79 -27.72 2.12
CA ALA A 362 -5.09 -28.90 2.61
C ALA A 362 -5.79 -29.59 3.81
N GLY A 363 -6.88 -29.02 4.32
CA GLY A 363 -7.64 -29.58 5.46
C GLY A 363 -7.12 -29.18 6.84
N GLU A 364 -6.21 -28.22 6.91
CA GLU A 364 -5.70 -27.67 8.17
C GLU A 364 -6.73 -26.74 8.83
N PRO A 365 -6.73 -26.60 10.18
CA PRO A 365 -7.65 -25.73 10.91
C PRO A 365 -7.19 -24.26 10.88
N ALA A 366 -7.05 -23.70 9.71
CA ALA A 366 -6.62 -22.31 9.51
C ALA A 366 -7.80 -21.34 9.38
N ALA A 367 -7.59 -20.10 9.83
CA ALA A 367 -8.53 -18.98 9.67
C ALA A 367 -7.77 -17.63 9.67
N ILE A 368 -8.38 -16.63 9.08
CA ILE A 368 -7.96 -15.22 9.16
C ILE A 368 -8.44 -14.69 10.51
N ASP A 369 -7.53 -14.55 11.45
CA ASP A 369 -7.80 -14.18 12.85
C ASP A 369 -6.79 -13.18 13.44
N TYR A 370 -6.02 -12.50 12.60
CA TYR A 370 -5.07 -11.47 13.05
C TYR A 370 -5.80 -10.34 13.80
N GLN A 371 -5.22 -9.93 14.93
CA GLN A 371 -5.70 -8.80 15.75
C GLN A 371 -5.03 -7.48 15.32
N ALA A 372 -3.89 -7.57 14.65
CA ALA A 372 -3.08 -6.42 14.25
C ALA A 372 -2.73 -6.50 12.75
N MET A 373 -3.15 -5.49 11.99
CA MET A 373 -2.78 -5.31 10.60
C MET A 373 -2.05 -3.97 10.45
N PRO A 374 -0.71 -3.96 10.37
CA PRO A 374 0.03 -2.72 10.24
C PRO A 374 -0.18 -2.09 8.86
N ALA A 375 -0.26 -0.77 8.83
CA ALA A 375 -0.24 0.03 7.61
C ALA A 375 0.93 1.01 7.65
N VAL A 376 1.59 1.20 6.51
CA VAL A 376 2.78 2.07 6.39
C VAL A 376 2.66 2.96 5.17
N VAL A 377 2.99 4.23 5.36
CA VAL A 377 3.21 5.22 4.29
C VAL A 377 4.68 5.63 4.33
N PHE A 378 5.38 5.45 3.22
CA PHE A 378 6.80 5.75 3.09
C PHE A 378 7.04 7.18 2.60
N THR A 379 6.32 8.13 3.18
CA THR A 379 6.62 9.56 3.07
C THR A 379 7.86 9.92 3.89
N ASP A 380 8.29 11.16 3.85
CA ASP A 380 9.31 11.73 4.71
C ASP A 380 8.63 12.82 5.57
N PRO A 381 8.49 12.59 6.91
CA PRO A 381 8.75 11.35 7.64
C PRO A 381 7.78 10.21 7.29
N GLU A 382 8.17 8.96 7.60
CA GLU A 382 7.28 7.79 7.47
C GLU A 382 6.12 7.87 8.45
N ILE A 383 4.96 7.29 8.06
CA ILE A 383 3.87 6.99 8.99
C ILE A 383 3.67 5.47 9.06
N ALA A 384 3.52 4.94 10.27
CA ALA A 384 3.10 3.57 10.50
C ALA A 384 2.00 3.51 11.57
N THR A 385 0.98 2.71 11.33
CA THR A 385 -0.14 2.49 12.27
C THR A 385 -0.43 1.01 12.42
N VAL A 386 -0.97 0.63 13.57
CA VAL A 386 -1.46 -0.73 13.84
C VAL A 386 -2.53 -0.69 14.92
N GLY A 387 -3.55 -1.55 14.80
CA GLY A 387 -4.66 -1.62 15.75
C GLY A 387 -5.59 -0.41 15.67
N MET A 388 -6.19 -0.04 16.78
CA MET A 388 -7.23 1.00 16.89
C MET A 388 -6.62 2.37 17.11
N THR A 389 -7.21 3.39 16.50
CA THR A 389 -7.05 4.78 16.92
C THR A 389 -7.73 5.01 18.27
N GLU A 390 -7.46 6.15 18.93
CA GLU A 390 -8.16 6.55 20.15
C GLU A 390 -9.69 6.61 19.95
N THR A 391 -10.14 7.20 18.85
CA THR A 391 -11.56 7.29 18.49
C THR A 391 -12.19 5.91 18.25
N GLU A 392 -11.54 5.04 17.49
CA GLU A 392 -12.04 3.67 17.26
C GLU A 392 -12.11 2.86 18.55
N ALA A 393 -11.17 3.05 19.48
CA ALA A 393 -11.20 2.39 20.78
C ALA A 393 -12.39 2.88 21.63
N GLU A 394 -12.67 4.19 21.66
CA GLU A 394 -13.86 4.75 22.30
C GLU A 394 -15.16 4.20 21.69
N GLU A 395 -15.25 4.16 20.35
CA GLU A 395 -16.41 3.61 19.63
C GLU A 395 -16.61 2.11 19.90
N ALA A 396 -15.52 1.37 20.08
CA ALA A 396 -15.54 -0.05 20.47
C ALA A 396 -15.91 -0.26 21.94
N GLY A 397 -16.01 0.81 22.74
CA GLY A 397 -16.45 0.78 24.13
C GLY A 397 -15.32 0.60 25.15
N PHE A 398 -14.07 0.79 24.74
CA PHE A 398 -12.93 0.89 25.65
C PHE A 398 -12.84 2.29 26.26
N ASP A 399 -12.07 2.43 27.34
CA ASP A 399 -11.68 3.70 27.93
C ASP A 399 -10.19 3.94 27.62
N PRO A 400 -9.87 4.60 26.48
CA PRO A 400 -8.49 4.66 26.00
C PRO A 400 -7.62 5.59 26.83
N VAL A 401 -6.42 5.14 27.17
CA VAL A 401 -5.30 5.95 27.63
C VAL A 401 -4.26 6.05 26.53
N VAL A 402 -3.76 7.26 26.28
CA VAL A 402 -2.79 7.53 25.22
C VAL A 402 -1.48 8.01 25.80
N GLY A 403 -0.39 7.34 25.41
CA GLY A 403 0.97 7.78 25.68
C GLY A 403 1.69 8.20 24.43
N GLN A 404 2.53 9.24 24.55
CA GLN A 404 3.26 9.78 23.42
C GLN A 404 4.70 10.12 23.80
N PHE A 405 5.66 9.77 22.91
CA PHE A 405 7.05 10.14 23.05
C PHE A 405 7.59 10.79 21.77
N PRO A 406 8.03 12.06 21.82
CA PRO A 406 8.54 12.76 20.65
C PRO A 406 9.99 12.38 20.36
N PHE A 407 10.32 12.13 19.08
CA PHE A 407 11.69 11.78 18.65
C PHE A 407 12.73 12.86 19.01
N ARG A 408 12.36 14.13 19.13
CA ARG A 408 13.25 15.20 19.63
C ARG A 408 13.75 14.99 21.06
N ALA A 409 13.15 14.08 21.83
CA ALA A 409 13.63 13.66 23.14
C ALA A 409 14.51 12.39 23.07
N SER A 410 14.58 11.72 21.92
CA SER A 410 15.39 10.53 21.69
C SER A 410 16.85 10.90 21.35
N GLY A 411 17.79 10.43 22.16
CA GLY A 411 19.22 10.61 21.87
C GLY A 411 19.64 10.01 20.53
N ARG A 412 19.04 8.89 20.12
CA ARG A 412 19.34 8.26 18.83
C ARG A 412 18.83 9.10 17.66
N ALA A 413 17.61 9.58 17.70
CA ALA A 413 17.04 10.45 16.67
C ALA A 413 17.87 11.73 16.48
N LEU A 414 18.32 12.35 17.57
CA LEU A 414 19.23 13.50 17.49
C LEU A 414 20.56 13.17 16.83
N THR A 415 21.10 11.95 17.02
CA THR A 415 22.39 11.55 16.39
C THR A 415 22.26 11.23 14.92
N THR A 416 21.06 10.94 14.40
CA THR A 416 20.82 10.74 12.97
C THR A 416 20.51 12.04 12.24
N GLY A 417 20.20 13.11 12.98
CA GLY A 417 19.78 14.39 12.42
C GLY A 417 18.29 14.39 12.01
N ASP A 418 17.57 13.32 12.30
CA ASP A 418 16.14 13.17 12.03
C ASP A 418 15.40 12.88 13.32
N ALA A 419 14.78 13.93 13.88
CA ALA A 419 14.13 13.91 15.19
C ALA A 419 12.70 14.45 15.13
N GLU A 420 12.12 14.53 13.93
CA GLU A 420 10.75 14.93 13.70
C GLU A 420 9.77 13.80 14.01
N GLY A 421 8.59 14.16 14.53
CA GLY A 421 7.55 13.19 14.82
C GLY A 421 7.61 12.57 16.22
N PHE A 422 6.91 11.45 16.37
CA PHE A 422 6.68 10.80 17.68
C PHE A 422 6.20 9.36 17.54
N VAL A 423 6.26 8.63 18.66
CA VAL A 423 5.55 7.36 18.87
C VAL A 423 4.33 7.62 19.74
N LYS A 424 3.16 7.12 19.33
CA LYS A 424 1.89 7.15 20.06
C LYS A 424 1.42 5.71 20.32
N VAL A 425 1.02 5.41 21.57
CA VAL A 425 0.45 4.11 21.96
C VAL A 425 -0.93 4.37 22.55
N VAL A 426 -1.92 3.58 22.15
CA VAL A 426 -3.29 3.58 22.66
C VAL A 426 -3.52 2.29 23.42
N ALA A 427 -4.04 2.37 24.65
CA ALA A 427 -4.32 1.20 25.47
C ALA A 427 -5.61 1.38 26.27
N ASP A 428 -6.20 0.29 26.74
CA ASP A 428 -7.35 0.33 27.64
C ASP A 428 -6.91 0.71 29.07
N GLU A 429 -7.49 1.77 29.64
CA GLU A 429 -7.16 2.23 30.99
C GLU A 429 -7.45 1.17 32.07
N SER A 430 -8.50 0.37 31.86
CA SER A 430 -8.98 -0.58 32.88
C SER A 430 -8.11 -1.82 33.03
N GLU A 431 -7.65 -2.40 31.92
CA GLU A 431 -6.89 -3.66 31.88
C GLU A 431 -5.46 -3.48 31.37
N GLY A 432 -5.15 -2.31 30.82
CA GLY A 432 -3.82 -1.94 30.32
C GLY A 432 -3.44 -2.55 28.98
N TYR A 433 -4.32 -3.31 28.31
CA TYR A 433 -4.01 -3.93 27.01
C TYR A 433 -3.72 -2.88 25.95
N VAL A 434 -2.66 -3.10 25.18
CA VAL A 434 -2.34 -2.28 24.01
C VAL A 434 -3.39 -2.54 22.93
N LEU A 435 -4.11 -1.49 22.52
CA LEU A 435 -5.19 -1.54 21.53
C LEU A 435 -4.73 -1.07 20.15
N GLY A 436 -3.79 -0.14 20.14
CA GLY A 436 -3.28 0.42 18.89
C GLY A 436 -2.07 1.28 19.06
N ALA A 437 -1.49 1.69 17.94
CA ALA A 437 -0.35 2.59 17.90
C ALA A 437 -0.26 3.34 16.57
N GLY A 438 0.33 4.54 16.64
CA GLY A 438 0.72 5.35 15.50
C GLY A 438 2.13 5.90 15.68
N ILE A 439 2.92 5.83 14.65
CA ILE A 439 4.29 6.36 14.64
C ILE A 439 4.42 7.27 13.41
N VAL A 440 4.91 8.47 13.60
CA VAL A 440 5.34 9.33 12.51
C VAL A 440 6.78 9.74 12.81
N GLY A 441 7.71 9.45 11.88
CA GLY A 441 9.13 9.76 12.08
C GLY A 441 10.05 8.72 11.45
N PRO A 442 11.36 8.78 11.80
CA PRO A 442 12.36 7.88 11.22
C PRO A 442 12.10 6.42 11.56
N GLU A 443 12.23 5.56 10.54
CA GLU A 443 12.09 4.09 10.68
C GLU A 443 10.73 3.66 11.30
N ALA A 444 9.66 4.45 11.11
CA ALA A 444 8.35 4.12 11.64
C ALA A 444 7.87 2.75 11.12
N SER A 445 8.19 2.42 9.88
CA SER A 445 7.89 1.13 9.22
C SER A 445 8.49 -0.08 9.93
N GLU A 446 9.67 0.06 10.54
CA GLU A 446 10.34 -1.00 11.29
C GLU A 446 9.89 -1.03 12.76
N LEU A 447 9.71 0.15 13.36
CA LEU A 447 9.34 0.29 14.78
C LEU A 447 7.94 -0.25 15.08
N ILE A 448 6.99 -0.13 14.16
CA ILE A 448 5.59 -0.54 14.35
C ILE A 448 5.45 -2.05 14.61
N ALA A 449 6.41 -2.85 14.16
CA ALA A 449 6.35 -4.31 14.28
C ALA A 449 6.33 -4.79 15.74
N GLU A 450 6.99 -4.09 16.65
CA GLU A 450 6.97 -4.40 18.10
C GLU A 450 5.58 -4.20 18.69
N LEU A 451 4.91 -3.11 18.32
CA LEU A 451 3.55 -2.82 18.80
C LEU A 451 2.52 -3.74 18.15
N GLY A 452 2.71 -4.11 16.89
CA GLY A 452 1.92 -5.16 16.24
C GLY A 452 2.02 -6.50 16.99
N LEU A 453 3.23 -6.91 17.37
CA LEU A 453 3.44 -8.10 18.18
C LEU A 453 2.80 -7.99 19.57
N ALA A 454 2.89 -6.81 20.20
CA ALA A 454 2.26 -6.58 21.50
C ALA A 454 0.73 -6.77 21.43
N ILE A 455 0.08 -6.24 20.41
CA ILE A 455 -1.38 -6.40 20.20
C ILE A 455 -1.71 -7.88 19.95
N GLU A 456 -1.00 -8.57 19.05
CA GLU A 456 -1.24 -9.99 18.74
C GLU A 456 -1.11 -10.91 19.97
N LEU A 457 -0.21 -10.57 20.90
CA LEU A 457 -0.01 -11.34 22.15
C LEU A 457 -0.93 -10.88 23.28
N GLY A 458 -1.72 -9.83 23.12
CA GLY A 458 -2.49 -9.24 24.20
C GLY A 458 -1.60 -8.69 25.33
N ALA A 459 -0.49 -8.06 24.96
CA ALA A 459 0.43 -7.43 25.92
C ALA A 459 -0.17 -6.15 26.51
N THR A 460 0.26 -5.83 27.73
CA THR A 460 -0.13 -4.62 28.44
C THR A 460 0.92 -3.50 28.28
N LEU A 461 0.55 -2.27 28.64
CA LEU A 461 1.50 -1.15 28.72
C LEU A 461 2.69 -1.48 29.63
N GLU A 462 2.44 -2.18 30.77
CA GLU A 462 3.50 -2.58 31.68
C GLU A 462 4.46 -3.58 31.04
N ASP A 463 3.97 -4.48 30.17
CA ASP A 463 4.82 -5.42 29.44
C ASP A 463 5.74 -4.66 28.48
N VAL A 464 5.22 -3.71 27.71
CA VAL A 464 5.99 -2.87 26.80
C VAL A 464 6.99 -2.00 27.57
N ALA A 465 6.54 -1.29 28.62
CA ALA A 465 7.37 -0.41 29.43
C ALA A 465 8.48 -1.15 30.19
N SER A 466 8.25 -2.40 30.63
CA SER A 466 9.24 -3.22 31.31
C SER A 466 10.23 -3.93 30.38
N THR A 467 9.97 -3.95 29.08
CA THR A 467 10.86 -4.54 28.07
C THR A 467 12.12 -3.69 27.94
N VAL A 468 13.31 -4.29 28.18
CA VAL A 468 14.57 -3.56 28.09
C VAL A 468 14.98 -3.38 26.64
N HIS A 469 15.06 -2.14 26.18
CA HIS A 469 15.53 -1.77 24.87
C HIS A 469 17.03 -1.47 24.85
N ALA A 470 17.67 -1.72 23.71
CA ALA A 470 19.09 -1.41 23.56
C ALA A 470 19.31 0.10 23.46
N HIS A 471 20.36 0.60 24.17
CA HIS A 471 20.72 2.02 24.14
C HIS A 471 22.00 2.28 23.31
N PRO A 472 22.04 3.32 22.44
CA PRO A 472 20.91 4.17 22.01
C PRO A 472 20.24 3.61 20.74
N THR A 473 18.90 3.51 20.75
CA THR A 473 18.10 3.08 19.59
C THR A 473 16.81 3.90 19.47
N LEU A 474 16.19 3.88 18.30
CA LEU A 474 14.87 4.50 18.12
C LEU A 474 13.77 3.70 18.83
N SER A 475 13.93 2.39 18.98
CA SER A 475 12.95 1.53 19.68
C SER A 475 12.75 1.87 21.16
N GLU A 476 13.72 2.55 21.81
CA GLU A 476 13.51 3.10 23.16
C GLU A 476 12.30 4.05 23.22
N SER A 477 11.95 4.70 22.09
CA SER A 477 10.80 5.60 22.00
C SER A 477 9.47 4.86 22.17
N VAL A 478 9.39 3.58 21.85
CA VAL A 478 8.22 2.72 22.06
C VAL A 478 8.01 2.49 23.57
N MET A 479 9.06 2.11 24.27
CA MET A 479 9.03 1.94 25.74
C MET A 479 8.65 3.26 26.44
N GLU A 480 9.26 4.37 26.07
CA GLU A 480 8.98 5.70 26.66
C GLU A 480 7.54 6.18 26.39
N ALA A 481 6.95 5.83 25.23
CA ALA A 481 5.55 6.12 24.97
C ALA A 481 4.63 5.30 25.87
N ALA A 482 4.94 4.03 26.14
CA ALA A 482 4.20 3.20 27.08
C ALA A 482 4.36 3.71 28.54
N GLU A 483 5.57 4.10 28.96
CA GLU A 483 5.81 4.74 30.27
C GLU A 483 5.04 6.07 30.39
N ASN A 484 4.92 6.84 29.30
CA ASN A 484 4.14 8.08 29.30
C ASN A 484 2.65 7.82 29.52
N ALA A 485 2.08 6.79 28.89
CA ALA A 485 0.69 6.38 29.11
C ALA A 485 0.45 5.96 30.57
N LEU A 486 1.44 5.30 31.21
CA LEU A 486 1.40 4.92 32.63
C LEU A 486 1.65 6.08 33.60
N GLY A 487 1.98 7.28 33.11
CA GLY A 487 2.35 8.43 33.95
C GLY A 487 3.75 8.33 34.58
N HIS A 488 4.60 7.48 34.07
CA HIS A 488 5.95 7.18 34.60
C HIS A 488 7.09 7.66 33.71
N ALA A 489 6.81 8.38 32.62
CA ALA A 489 7.84 8.84 31.68
C ALA A 489 8.95 9.60 32.37
N ILE A 490 10.20 9.30 31.98
CA ILE A 490 11.41 9.91 32.54
C ILE A 490 11.95 11.01 31.62
N HIS A 491 11.94 10.78 30.31
CA HIS A 491 12.57 11.67 29.32
C HIS A 491 11.57 12.60 28.62
N THR A 492 10.29 12.54 28.97
CA THR A 492 9.24 13.47 28.53
C THR A 492 8.33 13.84 29.70
N LEU A 493 7.46 14.83 29.50
CA LEU A 493 6.50 15.24 30.54
C LEU A 493 5.32 14.26 30.55
N ASN A 494 4.98 13.77 31.73
CA ASN A 494 3.71 13.06 31.96
C ASN A 494 2.56 14.05 31.81
N ARG A 495 1.54 13.65 31.08
CA ARG A 495 0.31 14.44 30.90
C ARG A 495 -0.74 14.07 31.91
#